data_5e413910266fe14a9ec7fdceb9502c9a
#
_entry.id   5e413910266fe14a9ec7fdceb9502c9a
#
_cell.length_a   1.000
_cell.length_b   1.000
_cell.length_c   1.000
_cell.angle_alpha   90.00
_cell.angle_beta   90.00
_cell.angle_gamma   90.00
#
_symmetry.space_group_name_H-M   'P 1'
#
loop_
_entity.id
_entity.type
_entity.pdbx_description
1 polymer ?
#
loop_
_entity_poly.entity_id
_entity_poly.type
_entity_poly.pdbx_seq_one_letter_code
_entity_poly.pdbx_strand_id
1 'polypeptide(L)'
;MAPSSRLMQGNFEDTDLLLADNFIRAAESAGLRHVIYLSGLMPPKDEVLSPHLRSRREVEVVLRSRSVKVTVLRAGLIFGAGGSSFSMLVNLVRRLPVMVLPDWASSCPQSIDVQDICEAFRLAISEDRLGGGTYDLGGHQPMTYGELIHATARGLGRRVHTIDVPFNLFTLSRHWVALFGGVPLALVGPLQESLSHDLSAQNNPLLDRLRTQLVSLEESLRRAVDAEGHPLPNPRRTTQRADRQKIRRESRVRSVQRMSLPTDWNAAKVCDAYGMWLTRRFGGIISATQNADGELHFRFAHRWILLELKPTPQSQRNERRRAYYITGGLLARRITPPGRFEFRLFPENKCLIVSILGFAPALPWWLYAHT
;
A
#
# COMPACT_ATOMS: atom_id res chain seq x y z
N MET A 1 -15.55 9.81 -8.81
CA MET A 1 -14.09 9.73 -8.65
C MET A 1 -13.53 11.15 -8.55
N ALA A 2 -12.69 11.42 -7.54
CA ALA A 2 -12.08 12.74 -7.41
C ALA A 2 -11.10 12.99 -8.58
N PRO A 3 -11.00 14.23 -9.12
CA PRO A 3 -10.10 14.53 -10.23
C PRO A 3 -8.62 14.21 -9.96
N SER A 4 -8.23 14.10 -8.69
CA SER A 4 -6.88 13.67 -8.30
C SER A 4 -6.55 12.21 -8.64
N SER A 5 -7.54 11.33 -8.84
CA SER A 5 -7.32 9.94 -9.27
C SER A 5 -6.96 9.83 -10.75
N ARG A 6 -7.27 10.85 -11.56
CA ARG A 6 -6.95 10.88 -13.00
C ARG A 6 -5.49 11.26 -13.29
N LEU A 7 -4.82 11.91 -12.33
CA LEU A 7 -3.40 12.27 -12.43
C LEU A 7 -2.47 11.22 -11.82
N MET A 8 -3.02 10.17 -11.21
CA MET A 8 -2.29 9.06 -10.63
C MET A 8 -2.75 7.77 -11.28
N GLN A 9 -1.93 7.23 -12.17
CA GLN A 9 -2.12 5.91 -12.76
C GLN A 9 -1.18 4.91 -12.07
N GLY A 10 -1.71 3.77 -11.67
CA GLY A 10 -0.98 2.69 -10.99
C GLY A 10 -1.79 2.07 -9.87
N ASN A 11 -1.50 0.81 -9.60
CA ASN A 11 -2.10 0.06 -8.49
C ASN A 11 -1.48 0.50 -7.17
N PHE A 12 -2.20 0.34 -6.08
CA PHE A 12 -1.67 0.66 -4.73
C PHE A 12 -0.45 -0.21 -4.39
N GLU A 13 -0.42 -1.46 -4.83
CA GLU A 13 0.68 -2.42 -4.64
C GLU A 13 2.00 -1.90 -5.22
N ASP A 14 1.95 -1.33 -6.42
CA ASP A 14 3.13 -0.79 -7.09
C ASP A 14 3.65 0.48 -6.41
N THR A 15 2.72 1.27 -5.90
CA THR A 15 3.04 2.47 -5.12
C THR A 15 3.69 2.10 -3.78
N ASP A 16 3.14 1.11 -3.07
CA ASP A 16 3.68 0.62 -1.79
C ASP A 16 5.10 0.07 -1.98
N LEU A 17 5.33 -0.69 -3.05
CA LEU A 17 6.65 -1.25 -3.38
C LEU A 17 7.69 -0.15 -3.64
N LEU A 18 7.32 0.88 -4.43
CA LEU A 18 8.20 2.03 -4.68
C LEU A 18 8.48 2.85 -3.42
N LEU A 19 7.49 3.02 -2.56
CA LEU A 19 7.65 3.73 -1.29
C LEU A 19 8.59 2.96 -0.36
N ALA A 20 8.47 1.64 -0.28
CA ALA A 20 9.35 0.79 0.50
C ALA A 20 10.81 0.87 0.03
N ASP A 21 11.05 0.78 -1.30
CA ASP A 21 12.40 0.93 -1.86
C ASP A 21 12.98 2.32 -1.62
N ASN A 22 12.20 3.38 -1.81
CA ASN A 22 12.63 4.74 -1.49
C ASN A 22 13.01 4.89 -0.03
N PHE A 23 12.17 4.36 0.86
CA PHE A 23 12.37 4.46 2.30
C PHE A 23 13.64 3.73 2.74
N ILE A 24 13.79 2.45 2.37
CA ILE A 24 14.93 1.66 2.86
C ILE A 24 16.27 2.16 2.27
N ARG A 25 16.28 2.69 1.04
CA ARG A 25 17.47 3.31 0.48
C ARG A 25 17.82 4.62 1.17
N ALA A 26 16.83 5.42 1.51
CA ALA A 26 17.05 6.65 2.28
C ALA A 26 17.54 6.31 3.71
N ALA A 27 16.97 5.29 4.34
CA ALA A 27 17.38 4.79 5.64
C ALA A 27 18.85 4.32 5.64
N GLU A 28 19.24 3.54 4.65
CA GLU A 28 20.62 3.08 4.45
C GLU A 28 21.57 4.26 4.23
N SER A 29 21.22 5.19 3.33
CA SER A 29 22.02 6.38 3.04
C SER A 29 22.16 7.32 4.24
N ALA A 30 21.17 7.36 5.13
CA ALA A 30 21.18 8.14 6.37
C ALA A 30 21.87 7.43 7.56
N GLY A 31 22.38 6.19 7.34
CA GLY A 31 23.03 5.40 8.39
C GLY A 31 22.08 4.95 9.51
N LEU A 32 20.78 4.78 9.20
CA LEU A 32 19.84 4.24 10.18
C LEU A 32 20.20 2.80 10.54
N ARG A 33 20.24 2.51 11.84
CA ARG A 33 20.63 1.19 12.36
C ARG A 33 19.47 0.19 12.35
N HIS A 34 18.24 0.68 12.52
CA HIS A 34 17.07 -0.17 12.70
C HIS A 34 15.82 0.47 12.13
N VAL A 35 15.01 -0.32 11.45
CA VAL A 35 13.69 0.02 10.93
C VAL A 35 12.68 -0.97 11.48
N ILE A 36 11.54 -0.46 11.96
CA ILE A 36 10.42 -1.30 12.39
C ILE A 36 9.25 -1.03 11.45
N TYR A 37 8.71 -2.08 10.87
CA TYR A 37 7.62 -2.02 9.90
C TYR A 37 6.38 -2.74 10.43
N LEU A 38 5.23 -2.05 10.46
CA LEU A 38 3.94 -2.65 10.78
C LEU A 38 3.28 -3.19 9.52
N SER A 39 3.13 -4.50 9.46
CA SER A 39 2.54 -5.27 8.36
C SER A 39 1.22 -5.91 8.79
N GLY A 40 0.58 -6.64 7.89
CA GLY A 40 -0.58 -7.49 8.18
C GLY A 40 -0.17 -8.92 8.55
N LEU A 41 -0.99 -9.60 9.35
CA LEU A 41 -0.87 -11.05 9.53
C LEU A 41 -0.95 -11.75 8.17
N MET A 42 -0.27 -12.86 8.05
CA MET A 42 -0.24 -13.66 6.83
C MET A 42 -0.92 -15.01 7.07
N PRO A 43 -1.69 -15.50 6.12
CA PRO A 43 -2.23 -16.85 6.20
C PRO A 43 -1.11 -17.91 6.10
N PRO A 44 -1.38 -19.19 6.35
CA PRO A 44 -0.44 -20.27 6.11
C PRO A 44 0.20 -20.23 4.73
N LYS A 45 1.42 -20.77 4.61
CA LYS A 45 2.28 -20.61 3.42
C LYS A 45 1.68 -21.10 2.10
N ASP A 46 0.76 -22.04 2.16
CA ASP A 46 0.19 -22.72 1.00
C ASP A 46 -1.06 -22.03 0.42
N GLU A 47 -1.51 -20.94 1.05
CA GLU A 47 -2.66 -20.18 0.57
C GLU A 47 -2.30 -19.12 -0.46
N VAL A 48 -3.20 -18.91 -1.43
CA VAL A 48 -3.09 -17.84 -2.42
C VAL A 48 -3.39 -16.51 -1.74
N LEU A 49 -2.38 -15.65 -1.66
CA LEU A 49 -2.53 -14.34 -1.03
C LEU A 49 -3.45 -13.41 -1.82
N SER A 50 -4.34 -12.72 -1.12
CA SER A 50 -5.05 -11.57 -1.68
C SER A 50 -4.06 -10.50 -2.18
N PRO A 51 -4.45 -9.63 -3.14
CA PRO A 51 -3.59 -8.54 -3.61
C PRO A 51 -3.05 -7.68 -2.49
N HIS A 52 -3.87 -7.38 -1.47
CA HIS A 52 -3.46 -6.60 -0.30
C HIS A 52 -2.37 -7.30 0.53
N LEU A 53 -2.54 -8.58 0.85
CA LEU A 53 -1.56 -9.36 1.62
C LEU A 53 -0.27 -9.57 0.84
N ARG A 54 -0.38 -9.79 -0.48
CA ARG A 54 0.78 -9.89 -1.38
C ARG A 54 1.59 -8.61 -1.36
N SER A 55 0.95 -7.45 -1.48
CA SER A 55 1.62 -6.14 -1.39
C SER A 55 2.38 -5.99 -0.07
N ARG A 56 1.76 -6.35 1.06
CA ARG A 56 2.44 -6.31 2.36
C ARG A 56 3.67 -7.20 2.42
N ARG A 57 3.57 -8.42 1.90
CA ARG A 57 4.69 -9.36 1.83
C ARG A 57 5.82 -8.83 0.92
N GLU A 58 5.49 -8.27 -0.23
CA GLU A 58 6.47 -7.66 -1.15
C GLU A 58 7.21 -6.51 -0.49
N VAL A 59 6.51 -5.65 0.25
CA VAL A 59 7.12 -4.56 1.04
C VAL A 59 8.09 -5.12 2.09
N GLU A 60 7.72 -6.17 2.83
CA GLU A 60 8.61 -6.82 3.80
C GLU A 60 9.93 -7.30 3.15
N VAL A 61 9.82 -7.92 1.97
CA VAL A 61 10.98 -8.41 1.20
C VAL A 61 11.88 -7.25 0.78
N VAL A 62 11.30 -6.18 0.23
CA VAL A 62 12.07 -5.01 -0.22
C VAL A 62 12.74 -4.28 0.94
N LEU A 63 12.06 -4.10 2.06
CA LEU A 63 12.67 -3.49 3.24
C LEU A 63 13.89 -4.27 3.74
N ARG A 64 13.87 -5.60 3.64
CA ARG A 64 14.99 -6.49 4.04
C ARG A 64 16.08 -6.66 3.00
N SER A 65 15.93 -6.08 1.80
CA SER A 65 16.91 -6.24 0.71
C SER A 65 18.18 -5.39 0.87
N ARG A 66 18.32 -4.68 1.99
CA ARG A 66 19.43 -3.78 2.29
C ARG A 66 20.11 -4.13 3.61
N SER A 67 21.22 -3.45 3.89
CA SER A 67 22.03 -3.67 5.09
C SER A 67 21.39 -3.22 6.42
N VAL A 68 20.33 -2.43 6.35
CA VAL A 68 19.62 -1.93 7.54
C VAL A 68 18.86 -3.07 8.21
N LYS A 69 19.01 -3.20 9.53
CA LYS A 69 18.26 -4.16 10.36
C LYS A 69 16.76 -3.85 10.31
N VAL A 70 15.91 -4.82 9.96
CA VAL A 70 14.47 -4.61 9.81
C VAL A 70 13.68 -5.58 10.69
N THR A 71 12.92 -5.06 11.63
CA THR A 71 11.91 -5.81 12.39
C THR A 71 10.54 -5.62 11.76
N VAL A 72 9.84 -6.71 11.50
CA VAL A 72 8.48 -6.70 10.97
C VAL A 72 7.52 -7.13 12.07
N LEU A 73 6.57 -6.26 12.40
CA LEU A 73 5.44 -6.54 13.28
C LEU A 73 4.22 -6.78 12.43
N ARG A 74 3.64 -7.98 12.46
CA ARG A 74 2.44 -8.34 11.71
C ARG A 74 1.25 -8.33 12.63
N ALA A 75 0.26 -7.51 12.34
CA ALA A 75 -0.97 -7.42 13.11
C ALA A 75 -2.19 -7.72 12.24
N GLY A 76 -3.22 -8.28 12.85
CA GLY A 76 -4.53 -8.44 12.23
C GLY A 76 -5.33 -7.15 12.27
N LEU A 77 -6.61 -7.23 12.66
CA LEU A 77 -7.49 -6.09 12.77
C LEU A 77 -7.13 -5.24 14.00
N ILE A 78 -6.67 -4.00 13.78
CA ILE A 78 -6.27 -3.11 14.87
C ILE A 78 -7.49 -2.32 15.36
N PHE A 79 -7.80 -2.47 16.65
CA PHE A 79 -8.81 -1.71 17.36
C PHE A 79 -8.24 -0.40 17.91
N GLY A 80 -8.98 0.70 17.75
CA GLY A 80 -8.59 1.98 18.30
C GLY A 80 -9.22 3.17 17.58
N ALA A 81 -9.18 4.33 18.20
CA ALA A 81 -9.70 5.57 17.68
C ALA A 81 -9.04 5.94 16.33
N GLY A 82 -9.86 6.31 15.36
CA GLY A 82 -9.39 6.73 14.03
C GLY A 82 -9.03 5.59 13.07
N GLY A 83 -9.08 4.33 13.51
CA GLY A 83 -8.89 3.16 12.65
C GLY A 83 -10.03 3.00 11.65
N SER A 84 -9.74 2.84 10.35
CA SER A 84 -10.78 2.74 9.31
C SER A 84 -11.61 1.46 9.45
N SER A 85 -10.97 0.31 9.65
CA SER A 85 -11.66 -0.98 9.81
C SER A 85 -12.47 -1.04 11.11
N PHE A 86 -11.92 -0.51 12.20
CA PHE A 86 -12.63 -0.38 13.47
C PHE A 86 -13.87 0.54 13.33
N SER A 87 -13.68 1.72 12.74
CA SER A 87 -14.79 2.67 12.53
C SER A 87 -15.89 2.07 11.63
N MET A 88 -15.50 1.28 10.62
CA MET A 88 -16.42 0.56 9.74
C MET A 88 -17.26 -0.46 10.54
N LEU A 89 -16.62 -1.29 11.36
CA LEU A 89 -17.29 -2.28 12.20
C LEU A 89 -18.31 -1.61 13.17
N VAL A 90 -17.86 -0.60 13.89
CA VAL A 90 -18.72 0.16 14.83
C VAL A 90 -19.90 0.78 14.09
N ASN A 91 -19.70 1.40 12.94
CA ASN A 91 -20.77 2.01 12.16
C ASN A 91 -21.78 0.99 11.61
N LEU A 92 -21.33 -0.18 11.17
CA LEU A 92 -22.21 -1.26 10.74
C LEU A 92 -23.12 -1.72 11.89
N VAL A 93 -22.55 -2.00 13.05
CA VAL A 93 -23.28 -2.43 14.25
C VAL A 93 -24.26 -1.36 14.71
N ARG A 94 -23.90 -0.08 14.60
CA ARG A 94 -24.78 1.03 15.01
C ARG A 94 -25.96 1.27 14.06
N ARG A 95 -25.76 1.05 12.77
CA ARG A 95 -26.75 1.40 11.74
C ARG A 95 -27.64 0.25 11.30
N LEU A 96 -27.19 -0.98 11.51
CA LEU A 96 -27.88 -2.18 11.01
C LEU A 96 -28.35 -3.05 12.18
N PRO A 97 -29.67 -3.08 12.46
CA PRO A 97 -30.24 -3.99 13.46
C PRO A 97 -30.28 -5.44 12.96
N VAL A 98 -30.26 -5.64 11.63
CA VAL A 98 -30.19 -6.94 10.97
C VAL A 98 -29.07 -6.91 9.94
N MET A 99 -28.18 -7.90 9.97
CA MET A 99 -27.08 -8.05 9.02
C MET A 99 -27.09 -9.44 8.38
N VAL A 100 -26.92 -9.46 7.07
CA VAL A 100 -26.65 -10.68 6.32
C VAL A 100 -25.15 -10.92 6.35
N LEU A 101 -24.73 -12.06 6.88
CA LEU A 101 -23.32 -12.45 6.97
C LEU A 101 -23.02 -13.46 5.86
N PRO A 102 -22.22 -13.08 4.84
CA PRO A 102 -21.73 -14.02 3.84
C PRO A 102 -20.70 -14.97 4.43
N ASP A 103 -20.37 -16.01 3.69
CA ASP A 103 -19.44 -17.09 4.07
C ASP A 103 -18.10 -16.58 4.64
N TRP A 104 -17.54 -15.47 4.11
CA TRP A 104 -16.33 -14.88 4.65
C TRP A 104 -16.43 -14.41 6.12
N ALA A 105 -17.63 -14.23 6.66
CA ALA A 105 -17.81 -13.82 8.06
C ALA A 105 -17.48 -14.95 9.06
N SER A 106 -17.30 -16.18 8.58
CA SER A 106 -16.81 -17.32 9.36
C SER A 106 -15.30 -17.32 9.55
N SER A 107 -14.53 -16.55 8.75
CA SER A 107 -13.08 -16.46 8.92
C SER A 107 -12.70 -15.69 10.19
N CYS A 108 -11.53 -16.04 10.74
CA CYS A 108 -11.05 -15.59 12.05
C CYS A 108 -9.91 -14.58 11.92
N PRO A 109 -10.18 -13.26 11.91
CA PRO A 109 -9.13 -12.27 12.12
C PRO A 109 -8.78 -12.22 13.61
N GLN A 110 -7.52 -12.28 13.95
CA GLN A 110 -7.11 -12.00 15.33
C GLN A 110 -6.93 -10.50 15.51
N SER A 111 -7.87 -9.85 16.21
CA SER A 111 -7.82 -8.42 16.50
C SER A 111 -6.87 -8.11 17.66
N ILE A 112 -6.34 -6.88 17.68
CA ILE A 112 -5.43 -6.39 18.73
C ILE A 112 -5.67 -4.89 18.96
N ASP A 113 -5.50 -4.42 20.18
CA ASP A 113 -5.62 -2.99 20.50
C ASP A 113 -4.41 -2.18 20.02
N VAL A 114 -4.65 -0.94 19.65
CA VAL A 114 -3.59 -0.01 19.19
C VAL A 114 -2.54 0.26 20.28
N GLN A 115 -2.91 0.20 21.57
CA GLN A 115 -1.94 0.37 22.65
C GLN A 115 -0.98 -0.82 22.75
N ASP A 116 -1.47 -2.04 22.54
CA ASP A 116 -0.65 -3.24 22.48
C ASP A 116 0.34 -3.16 21.31
N ILE A 117 -0.09 -2.61 20.18
CA ILE A 117 0.80 -2.32 19.05
C ILE A 117 1.87 -1.30 19.43
N CYS A 118 1.50 -0.21 20.12
CA CYS A 118 2.45 0.78 20.58
C CYS A 118 3.48 0.17 21.57
N GLU A 119 3.04 -0.71 22.46
CA GLU A 119 3.92 -1.43 23.37
C GLU A 119 4.84 -2.41 22.63
N ALA A 120 4.34 -3.10 21.59
CA ALA A 120 5.17 -3.93 20.73
C ALA A 120 6.28 -3.12 20.04
N PHE A 121 5.97 -1.92 19.55
CA PHE A 121 6.97 -1.00 19.01
C PHE A 121 8.01 -0.59 20.06
N ARG A 122 7.56 -0.25 21.26
CA ARG A 122 8.45 0.12 22.37
C ARG A 122 9.44 -1.00 22.69
N LEU A 123 8.94 -2.23 22.81
CA LEU A 123 9.77 -3.41 23.08
C LEU A 123 10.74 -3.69 21.91
N ALA A 124 10.28 -3.60 20.66
CA ALA A 124 11.12 -3.81 19.49
C ALA A 124 12.23 -2.75 19.35
N ILE A 125 12.03 -1.54 19.88
CA ILE A 125 13.06 -0.47 19.92
C ILE A 125 14.05 -0.71 21.04
N SER A 126 13.56 -1.07 22.23
CA SER A 126 14.38 -1.15 23.46
C SER A 126 15.17 -2.45 23.60
N GLU A 127 14.79 -3.52 22.88
CA GLU A 127 15.39 -4.84 23.01
C GLU A 127 16.16 -5.26 21.76
N ASP A 128 17.47 -5.20 21.80
CA ASP A 128 18.34 -5.56 20.65
C ASP A 128 18.11 -6.97 20.12
N ARG A 129 17.75 -7.94 21.00
CA ARG A 129 17.47 -9.33 20.64
C ARG A 129 16.20 -9.49 19.78
N LEU A 130 15.28 -8.53 19.81
CA LEU A 130 14.09 -8.51 18.96
C LEU A 130 14.33 -7.86 17.59
N GLY A 131 15.53 -7.37 17.36
CA GLY A 131 15.84 -6.71 16.09
C GLY A 131 16.09 -7.68 14.94
N GLY A 132 15.51 -7.36 13.75
CA GLY A 132 15.68 -8.12 12.50
C GLY A 132 14.72 -9.30 12.33
N GLY A 133 13.83 -9.58 13.30
CA GLY A 133 12.85 -10.66 13.25
C GLY A 133 11.53 -10.29 12.57
N THR A 134 10.65 -11.28 12.42
CA THR A 134 9.22 -11.12 12.13
C THR A 134 8.43 -11.63 13.33
N TYR A 135 7.49 -10.82 13.81
CA TYR A 135 6.71 -11.11 14.99
C TYR A 135 5.23 -10.87 14.68
N ASP A 136 4.44 -11.93 14.83
CA ASP A 136 3.00 -11.83 14.72
C ASP A 136 2.42 -11.27 16.02
N LEU A 137 1.47 -10.36 15.90
CA LEU A 137 0.79 -9.70 17.00
C LEU A 137 -0.69 -9.99 16.94
N GLY A 138 -1.25 -10.48 18.03
CA GLY A 138 -2.68 -10.77 18.16
C GLY A 138 -3.15 -10.53 19.58
N GLY A 139 -4.42 -10.19 19.74
CA GLY A 139 -5.09 -10.06 21.02
C GLY A 139 -5.34 -11.42 21.68
N HIS A 140 -6.21 -11.43 22.71
CA HIS A 140 -6.42 -12.59 23.58
C HIS A 140 -6.84 -13.87 22.83
N GLN A 141 -7.81 -13.77 21.92
CA GLN A 141 -8.34 -14.93 21.19
C GLN A 141 -8.71 -14.56 19.76
N PRO A 142 -8.51 -15.46 18.79
CA PRO A 142 -9.11 -15.31 17.49
C PRO A 142 -10.65 -15.39 17.62
N MET A 143 -11.34 -14.55 16.87
CA MET A 143 -12.81 -14.51 16.81
C MET A 143 -13.20 -14.41 15.35
N THR A 144 -14.28 -15.08 14.95
CA THR A 144 -14.87 -14.89 13.63
C THR A 144 -15.39 -13.46 13.46
N TYR A 145 -15.54 -12.99 12.22
CA TYR A 145 -16.17 -11.67 12.00
C TYR A 145 -17.60 -11.63 12.57
N GLY A 146 -18.36 -12.73 12.50
CA GLY A 146 -19.68 -12.83 13.12
C GLY A 146 -19.63 -12.63 14.63
N GLU A 147 -18.73 -13.33 15.34
CA GLU A 147 -18.52 -13.18 16.78
C GLU A 147 -18.04 -11.76 17.14
N LEU A 148 -17.17 -11.17 16.31
CA LEU A 148 -16.67 -9.82 16.50
C LEU A 148 -17.78 -8.77 16.38
N ILE A 149 -18.70 -8.94 15.42
CA ILE A 149 -19.91 -8.10 15.27
C ILE A 149 -20.78 -8.20 16.52
N HIS A 150 -21.06 -9.41 17.00
CA HIS A 150 -21.86 -9.61 18.22
C HIS A 150 -21.16 -9.07 19.48
N ALA A 151 -19.86 -9.26 19.62
CA ALA A 151 -19.09 -8.72 20.74
C ALA A 151 -19.08 -7.18 20.72
N THR A 152 -18.92 -6.57 19.53
CA THR A 152 -19.01 -5.13 19.35
C THR A 152 -20.41 -4.61 19.68
N ALA A 153 -21.47 -5.32 19.27
CA ALA A 153 -22.86 -4.95 19.59
C ALA A 153 -23.09 -4.96 21.11
N ARG A 154 -22.65 -6.00 21.81
CA ARG A 154 -22.73 -6.07 23.28
C ARG A 154 -21.99 -4.91 23.94
N GLY A 155 -20.76 -4.64 23.51
CA GLY A 155 -19.97 -3.53 24.06
C GLY A 155 -20.57 -2.14 23.82
N LEU A 156 -21.40 -1.99 22.77
CA LEU A 156 -22.16 -0.77 22.48
C LEU A 156 -23.58 -0.76 23.09
N GLY A 157 -23.95 -1.77 23.88
CA GLY A 157 -25.30 -1.90 24.44
C GLY A 157 -26.40 -2.11 23.39
N ARG A 158 -26.06 -2.69 22.22
CA ARG A 158 -26.97 -2.89 21.09
C ARG A 158 -27.29 -4.36 20.85
N ARG A 159 -28.44 -4.63 20.26
CA ARG A 159 -28.82 -5.95 19.75
C ARG A 159 -28.72 -5.95 18.23
N VAL A 160 -28.04 -6.92 17.68
CA VAL A 160 -27.89 -7.14 16.24
C VAL A 160 -28.32 -8.58 15.95
N HIS A 161 -29.19 -8.76 14.96
CA HIS A 161 -29.57 -10.05 14.43
C HIS A 161 -28.75 -10.34 13.18
N THR A 162 -28.19 -11.55 13.09
CA THR A 162 -27.41 -11.95 11.92
C THR A 162 -28.11 -13.11 11.20
N ILE A 163 -28.04 -13.10 9.89
CA ILE A 163 -28.55 -14.16 9.01
C ILE A 163 -27.37 -14.65 8.18
N ASP A 164 -26.92 -15.85 8.46
CA ASP A 164 -25.81 -16.47 7.71
C ASP A 164 -26.31 -16.96 6.35
N VAL A 165 -25.57 -16.65 5.29
CA VAL A 165 -25.88 -17.08 3.93
C VAL A 165 -24.65 -17.77 3.34
N PRO A 166 -24.82 -19.00 2.77
CA PRO A 166 -23.71 -19.79 2.27
C PRO A 166 -23.22 -19.34 0.89
N PHE A 167 -23.34 -18.06 0.59
CA PHE A 167 -22.93 -17.48 -0.68
C PHE A 167 -21.89 -16.39 -0.48
N ASN A 168 -20.90 -16.41 -1.37
CA ASN A 168 -19.86 -15.38 -1.38
C ASN A 168 -20.36 -14.14 -2.16
N LEU A 169 -21.13 -13.28 -1.50
CA LEU A 169 -21.75 -12.09 -2.09
C LEU A 169 -20.79 -10.87 -2.06
N PHE A 170 -19.51 -11.04 -2.39
CA PHE A 170 -18.53 -9.96 -2.32
C PHE A 170 -18.97 -8.68 -3.06
N THR A 171 -19.51 -8.84 -4.27
CA THR A 171 -19.91 -7.67 -5.08
C THR A 171 -21.08 -6.93 -4.47
N LEU A 172 -22.06 -7.63 -3.92
CA LEU A 172 -23.23 -7.03 -3.29
C LEU A 172 -22.88 -6.47 -1.90
N SER A 173 -22.17 -7.24 -1.08
CA SER A 173 -21.78 -6.83 0.28
C SER A 173 -20.87 -5.60 0.27
N ARG A 174 -20.02 -5.42 -0.75
CA ARG A 174 -19.16 -4.25 -0.89
C ARG A 174 -19.90 -2.92 -0.91
N HIS A 175 -21.05 -2.85 -1.57
CA HIS A 175 -21.82 -1.63 -1.69
C HIS A 175 -22.52 -1.25 -0.37
N TRP A 176 -23.15 -2.20 0.31
CA TRP A 176 -23.79 -1.90 1.58
C TRP A 176 -22.77 -1.68 2.71
N VAL A 177 -21.63 -2.39 2.70
CA VAL A 177 -20.52 -2.12 3.65
C VAL A 177 -19.97 -0.70 3.45
N ALA A 178 -19.79 -0.24 2.22
CA ALA A 178 -19.35 1.14 1.96
C ALA A 178 -20.41 2.16 2.42
N LEU A 179 -21.68 1.89 2.15
CA LEU A 179 -22.80 2.79 2.49
C LEU A 179 -22.98 2.91 4.01
N PHE A 180 -23.08 1.79 4.70
CA PHE A 180 -23.37 1.76 6.14
C PHE A 180 -22.11 1.84 7.00
N GLY A 181 -20.98 1.33 6.54
CA GLY A 181 -19.70 1.43 7.22
C GLY A 181 -19.08 2.84 7.17
N GLY A 182 -19.56 3.70 6.25
CA GLY A 182 -19.08 5.07 6.13
C GLY A 182 -17.66 5.22 5.60
N VAL A 183 -17.21 4.25 4.80
CA VAL A 183 -15.88 4.24 4.18
C VAL A 183 -15.99 4.30 2.65
N PRO A 184 -14.98 4.87 1.95
CA PRO A 184 -14.97 4.89 0.50
C PRO A 184 -14.98 3.48 -0.09
N LEU A 185 -15.79 3.25 -1.13
CA LEU A 185 -15.90 1.95 -1.82
C LEU A 185 -14.54 1.40 -2.29
N ALA A 186 -13.62 2.28 -2.66
CA ALA A 186 -12.26 1.92 -3.09
C ALA A 186 -11.42 1.24 -1.98
N LEU A 187 -11.76 1.45 -0.70
CA LEU A 187 -11.10 0.80 0.43
C LEU A 187 -11.74 -0.54 0.80
N VAL A 188 -13.03 -0.70 0.50
CA VAL A 188 -13.79 -1.90 0.89
C VAL A 188 -13.32 -3.13 0.10
N GLY A 189 -13.10 -3.01 -1.22
CA GLY A 189 -12.71 -4.13 -2.08
C GLY A 189 -11.45 -4.87 -1.61
N PRO A 190 -10.29 -4.19 -1.53
CA PRO A 190 -9.05 -4.81 -1.06
C PRO A 190 -9.11 -5.37 0.35
N LEU A 191 -9.91 -4.76 1.23
CA LEU A 191 -10.12 -5.26 2.59
C LEU A 191 -10.95 -6.55 2.57
N GLN A 192 -12.05 -6.58 1.82
CA GLN A 192 -12.91 -7.78 1.72
C GLN A 192 -12.17 -9.00 1.17
N GLU A 193 -11.30 -8.83 0.19
CA GLU A 193 -10.48 -9.94 -0.34
C GLU A 193 -9.58 -10.57 0.74
N SER A 194 -9.18 -9.79 1.74
CA SER A 194 -8.38 -10.27 2.87
C SER A 194 -9.24 -10.91 3.97
N LEU A 195 -10.57 -10.67 3.98
CA LEU A 195 -11.48 -11.20 5.00
C LEU A 195 -11.71 -12.73 4.86
N SER A 196 -11.41 -13.31 3.70
CA SER A 196 -11.57 -14.75 3.46
C SER A 196 -10.45 -15.62 4.04
N HIS A 197 -9.44 -15.02 4.64
CA HIS A 197 -8.32 -15.74 5.23
C HIS A 197 -8.41 -15.80 6.75
N ASP A 198 -8.08 -16.93 7.32
CA ASP A 198 -7.85 -17.06 8.76
C ASP A 198 -6.48 -16.46 9.09
N LEU A 199 -6.51 -15.35 9.82
CA LEU A 199 -5.33 -14.56 10.14
C LEU A 199 -5.06 -14.61 11.65
N SER A 200 -4.47 -15.72 12.10
CA SER A 200 -4.11 -15.93 13.51
C SER A 200 -2.62 -15.70 13.73
N ALA A 201 -2.29 -15.00 14.82
CA ALA A 201 -0.92 -14.74 15.20
C ALA A 201 -0.24 -16.00 15.70
N GLN A 202 0.93 -16.32 15.15
CA GLN A 202 1.75 -17.40 15.64
C GLN A 202 2.48 -17.01 16.93
N ASN A 203 2.65 -17.96 17.83
CA ASN A 203 3.38 -17.76 19.09
C ASN A 203 4.81 -17.31 18.82
N ASN A 204 5.26 -16.29 19.52
CA ASN A 204 6.60 -15.76 19.41
C ASN A 204 7.00 -15.01 20.71
N PRO A 205 8.32 -14.78 20.96
CA PRO A 205 8.79 -14.16 22.21
C PRO A 205 8.25 -12.76 22.49
N LEU A 206 7.89 -11.98 21.47
CA LEU A 206 7.31 -10.66 21.64
C LEU A 206 5.85 -10.76 22.10
N LEU A 207 5.08 -11.64 21.46
CA LEU A 207 3.68 -11.88 21.83
C LEU A 207 3.57 -12.43 23.26
N ASP A 208 4.47 -13.34 23.65
CA ASP A 208 4.49 -13.90 25.03
C ASP A 208 4.69 -12.83 26.09
N ARG A 209 5.48 -11.79 25.79
CA ARG A 209 5.65 -10.65 26.70
C ARG A 209 4.44 -9.73 26.79
N LEU A 210 3.71 -9.60 25.70
CA LEU A 210 2.51 -8.76 25.64
C LEU A 210 1.32 -9.42 26.32
N ARG A 211 1.24 -10.75 26.35
CA ARG A 211 0.06 -11.52 26.79
C ARG A 211 -0.47 -11.14 28.16
N THR A 212 0.39 -10.75 29.09
CA THR A 212 -0.01 -10.37 30.47
C THR A 212 -0.63 -8.97 30.54
N GLN A 213 -0.52 -8.18 29.47
CA GLN A 213 -0.92 -6.77 29.46
C GLN A 213 -1.90 -6.44 28.32
N LEU A 214 -2.31 -7.46 27.54
CA LEU A 214 -3.19 -7.23 26.39
C LEU A 214 -4.50 -6.56 26.79
N VAL A 215 -4.89 -5.55 26.04
CA VAL A 215 -6.14 -4.83 26.23
C VAL A 215 -7.29 -5.69 25.73
N SER A 216 -8.37 -5.80 26.53
CA SER A 216 -9.57 -6.51 26.11
C SER A 216 -10.33 -5.79 25.01
N LEU A 217 -11.13 -6.52 24.23
CA LEU A 217 -11.99 -5.94 23.20
C LEU A 217 -12.97 -4.91 23.77
N GLU A 218 -13.53 -5.20 24.94
CA GLU A 218 -14.47 -4.31 25.62
C GLU A 218 -13.81 -2.97 25.99
N GLU A 219 -12.62 -3.02 26.56
CA GLU A 219 -11.84 -1.83 26.90
C GLU A 219 -11.41 -1.06 25.65
N SER A 220 -11.01 -1.75 24.58
CA SER A 220 -10.71 -1.12 23.28
C SER A 220 -11.92 -0.35 22.74
N LEU A 221 -13.11 -0.95 22.80
CA LEU A 221 -14.36 -0.32 22.40
C LEU A 221 -14.65 0.92 23.24
N ARG A 222 -14.59 0.79 24.57
CA ARG A 222 -14.87 1.88 25.50
C ARG A 222 -14.00 3.11 25.26
N ARG A 223 -12.73 2.92 24.88
CA ARG A 223 -11.75 4.00 24.63
C ARG A 223 -11.89 4.62 23.23
N ALA A 224 -12.43 3.90 22.29
CA ALA A 224 -12.43 4.29 20.88
C ALA A 224 -13.77 4.80 20.36
N VAL A 225 -14.79 4.89 21.23
CA VAL A 225 -16.11 5.47 20.91
C VAL A 225 -16.45 6.62 21.86
N ASP A 226 -17.32 7.52 21.41
CA ASP A 226 -17.91 8.56 22.26
C ASP A 226 -19.07 8.02 23.12
N ALA A 227 -19.68 8.89 23.94
CA ALA A 227 -20.80 8.53 24.80
C ALA A 227 -22.01 7.99 24.03
N GLU A 228 -22.22 8.42 22.80
CA GLU A 228 -23.27 7.99 21.88
C GLU A 228 -22.91 6.73 21.11
N GLY A 229 -21.71 6.19 21.32
CA GLY A 229 -21.16 5.00 20.65
C GLY A 229 -20.69 5.27 19.22
N HIS A 230 -20.39 6.52 18.82
CA HIS A 230 -19.75 6.78 17.53
C HIS A 230 -18.25 6.53 17.62
N PRO A 231 -17.63 6.00 16.56
CA PRO A 231 -16.18 5.84 16.56
C PRO A 231 -15.49 7.21 16.59
N LEU A 232 -14.53 7.37 17.49
CA LEU A 232 -13.74 8.58 17.58
C LEU A 232 -12.98 8.85 16.26
N PRO A 233 -12.95 10.11 15.79
CA PRO A 233 -12.35 10.45 14.51
C PRO A 233 -10.82 10.35 14.53
N ASN A 234 -10.23 10.15 13.35
CA ASN A 234 -8.78 10.25 13.19
C ASN A 234 -8.32 11.71 13.40
N PRO A 235 -7.47 12.00 14.38
CA PRO A 235 -7.01 13.35 14.67
C PRO A 235 -6.20 13.99 13.50
N ARG A 236 -5.66 13.18 12.58
CA ARG A 236 -4.92 13.65 11.39
C ARG A 236 -5.79 13.95 10.17
N ARG A 237 -7.11 13.87 10.28
CA ARG A 237 -8.02 14.04 9.12
C ARG A 237 -7.92 15.44 8.47
N THR A 238 -7.62 16.48 9.23
CA THR A 238 -7.41 17.85 8.75
C THR A 238 -6.15 18.00 7.91
N THR A 239 -5.05 17.38 8.34
CA THR A 239 -3.75 17.39 7.63
C THR A 239 -3.87 16.72 6.25
N GLN A 240 -4.59 15.61 6.16
CA GLN A 240 -4.83 14.92 4.89
C GLN A 240 -5.59 15.77 3.86
N ARG A 241 -6.49 16.67 4.30
CA ARG A 241 -7.19 17.60 3.40
C ARG A 241 -6.25 18.65 2.81
N ALA A 242 -5.38 19.21 3.62
CA ALA A 242 -4.39 20.21 3.18
C ALA A 242 -3.39 19.60 2.17
N ASP A 243 -2.91 18.37 2.44
CA ASP A 243 -2.00 17.66 1.54
C ASP A 243 -2.67 17.33 0.19
N ARG A 244 -3.94 16.91 0.20
CA ARG A 244 -4.71 16.68 -1.02
C ARG A 244 -4.93 17.94 -1.84
N GLN A 245 -5.14 19.10 -1.20
CA GLN A 245 -5.26 20.39 -1.90
C GLN A 245 -3.95 20.80 -2.53
N LYS A 246 -2.82 20.58 -1.86
CA LYS A 246 -1.48 20.86 -2.39
C LYS A 246 -1.18 20.03 -3.62
N ILE A 247 -1.43 18.71 -3.58
CA ILE A 247 -1.27 17.80 -4.71
C ILE A 247 -2.14 18.22 -5.91
N ARG A 248 -3.37 18.69 -5.66
CA ARG A 248 -4.27 19.16 -6.73
C ARG A 248 -3.77 20.43 -7.42
N ARG A 249 -3.09 21.34 -6.69
CA ARG A 249 -2.57 22.60 -7.25
C ARG A 249 -1.35 22.40 -8.14
N GLU A 250 -0.58 21.35 -7.91
CA GLU A 250 0.69 21.13 -8.61
C GLU A 250 0.54 20.57 -10.02
N SER A 251 -0.65 20.10 -10.45
CA SER A 251 -0.95 19.55 -11.80
C SER A 251 0.11 18.57 -12.32
N ARG A 252 0.77 17.83 -11.43
CA ARG A 252 1.82 16.87 -11.77
C ARG A 252 1.26 15.48 -11.93
N VAL A 253 1.65 14.80 -13.00
CA VAL A 253 1.24 13.43 -13.30
C VAL A 253 2.20 12.45 -12.64
N ARG A 254 1.64 11.36 -12.15
CA ARG A 254 2.36 10.19 -11.67
C ARG A 254 1.78 8.96 -12.34
N SER A 255 2.63 8.16 -12.98
CA SER A 255 2.26 6.88 -13.55
C SER A 255 3.23 5.80 -13.04
N VAL A 256 2.70 4.66 -12.65
CA VAL A 256 3.46 3.52 -12.16
C VAL A 256 2.92 2.27 -12.83
N GLN A 257 3.78 1.53 -13.50
CA GLN A 257 3.42 0.31 -14.24
C GLN A 257 4.33 -0.83 -13.82
N ARG A 258 3.73 -1.98 -13.49
CA ARG A 258 4.42 -3.22 -13.16
C ARG A 258 4.51 -4.12 -14.38
N MET A 259 5.66 -4.72 -14.57
CA MET A 259 5.94 -5.74 -15.59
C MET A 259 6.71 -6.89 -14.96
N SER A 260 6.63 -8.08 -15.56
CA SER A 260 7.47 -9.20 -15.18
C SER A 260 8.92 -8.89 -15.52
N LEU A 261 9.83 -9.16 -14.59
CA LEU A 261 11.27 -9.03 -14.82
C LEU A 261 11.81 -10.35 -15.39
N PRO A 262 12.37 -10.35 -16.60
CA PRO A 262 13.08 -11.52 -17.13
C PRO A 262 14.30 -11.85 -16.27
N THR A 263 14.63 -13.14 -16.20
CA THR A 263 15.82 -13.62 -15.48
C THR A 263 17.09 -13.00 -16.08
N ASP A 264 18.04 -12.64 -15.22
CA ASP A 264 19.36 -12.10 -15.58
C ASP A 264 19.35 -10.74 -16.32
N TRP A 265 18.26 -9.98 -16.19
CA TRP A 265 18.22 -8.62 -16.69
C TRP A 265 18.68 -7.61 -15.63
N ASN A 266 19.57 -6.70 -16.07
CA ASN A 266 19.92 -5.51 -15.31
C ASN A 266 19.19 -4.27 -15.85
N ALA A 267 19.31 -3.15 -15.16
CA ALA A 267 18.61 -1.93 -15.53
C ALA A 267 19.05 -1.32 -16.87
N ALA A 268 20.27 -1.60 -17.33
CA ALA A 268 20.74 -1.19 -18.65
C ALA A 268 20.02 -1.98 -19.75
N LYS A 269 20.01 -3.31 -19.67
CA LYS A 269 19.27 -4.17 -20.60
C LYS A 269 17.79 -3.83 -20.68
N VAL A 270 17.17 -3.51 -19.52
CA VAL A 270 15.76 -3.08 -19.49
C VAL A 270 15.56 -1.79 -20.26
N CYS A 271 16.43 -0.81 -20.07
CA CYS A 271 16.34 0.48 -20.77
C CYS A 271 16.45 0.32 -22.28
N ASP A 272 17.43 -0.47 -22.75
CA ASP A 272 17.64 -0.75 -24.17
C ASP A 272 16.46 -1.52 -24.78
N ALA A 273 15.99 -2.55 -24.09
CA ALA A 273 14.83 -3.33 -24.51
C ALA A 273 13.54 -2.49 -24.58
N TYR A 274 13.36 -1.58 -23.63
CA TYR A 274 12.22 -0.66 -23.62
C TYR A 274 12.27 0.26 -24.85
N GLY A 275 13.42 0.82 -25.17
CA GLY A 275 13.59 1.64 -26.37
C GLY A 275 13.26 0.89 -27.66
N MET A 276 13.75 -0.34 -27.80
CA MET A 276 13.45 -1.21 -28.94
C MET A 276 11.96 -1.58 -28.99
N TRP A 277 11.38 -1.96 -27.85
CA TRP A 277 9.95 -2.27 -27.75
C TRP A 277 9.09 -1.09 -28.15
N LEU A 278 9.39 0.11 -27.64
CA LEU A 278 8.66 1.34 -27.98
C LEU A 278 8.67 1.57 -29.50
N THR A 279 9.84 1.49 -30.12
CA THR A 279 10.00 1.68 -31.58
C THR A 279 9.19 0.65 -32.37
N ARG A 280 9.25 -0.63 -31.99
CA ARG A 280 8.48 -1.70 -32.65
C ARG A 280 6.97 -1.53 -32.46
N ARG A 281 6.53 -1.20 -31.26
CA ARG A 281 5.09 -1.06 -30.89
C ARG A 281 4.40 0.01 -31.71
N PHE A 282 5.11 1.06 -32.07
CA PHE A 282 4.59 2.18 -32.86
C PHE A 282 5.08 2.17 -34.32
N GLY A 283 5.51 1.01 -34.83
CA GLY A 283 5.91 0.86 -36.23
C GLY A 283 7.01 1.82 -36.70
N GLY A 284 7.92 2.22 -35.79
CA GLY A 284 8.98 3.19 -36.07
C GLY A 284 8.53 4.67 -36.04
N ILE A 285 7.23 4.96 -35.96
CA ILE A 285 6.74 6.34 -35.86
C ILE A 285 7.24 7.02 -34.58
N ILE A 286 7.27 6.28 -33.47
CA ILE A 286 7.93 6.71 -32.22
C ILE A 286 9.22 5.90 -32.10
N SER A 287 10.34 6.59 -31.94
CA SER A 287 11.66 5.97 -31.74
C SER A 287 12.30 6.46 -30.46
N ALA A 288 13.10 5.59 -29.84
CA ALA A 288 13.96 5.92 -28.72
C ALA A 288 15.41 5.94 -29.22
N THR A 289 16.11 7.04 -28.97
CA THR A 289 17.53 7.20 -29.33
C THR A 289 18.32 7.63 -28.10
N GLN A 290 19.50 7.06 -27.91
CA GLN A 290 20.41 7.46 -26.84
C GLN A 290 21.64 8.11 -27.44
N ASN A 291 22.07 9.25 -26.88
CA ASN A 291 23.30 9.92 -27.29
C ASN A 291 24.53 9.40 -26.50
N ALA A 292 25.72 9.92 -26.83
CA ALA A 292 26.98 9.53 -26.17
C ALA A 292 26.99 9.89 -24.66
N ASP A 293 26.26 10.90 -24.25
CA ASP A 293 26.13 11.34 -22.85
C ASP A 293 25.11 10.50 -22.04
N GLY A 294 24.50 9.51 -22.69
CA GLY A 294 23.50 8.63 -22.08
C GLY A 294 22.10 9.27 -21.97
N GLU A 295 21.88 10.44 -22.60
CA GLU A 295 20.55 11.06 -22.67
C GLU A 295 19.65 10.25 -23.60
N LEU A 296 18.43 10.03 -23.17
CA LEU A 296 17.41 9.26 -23.90
C LEU A 296 16.38 10.22 -24.50
N HIS A 297 16.19 10.16 -25.80
CA HIS A 297 15.22 10.97 -26.52
C HIS A 297 14.12 10.10 -27.12
N PHE A 298 12.87 10.37 -26.77
CA PHE A 298 11.74 9.81 -27.49
C PHE A 298 11.36 10.77 -28.61
N ARG A 299 11.36 10.28 -29.85
CA ARG A 299 11.12 11.09 -31.07
C ARG A 299 9.89 10.61 -31.81
N PHE A 300 9.15 11.55 -32.36
CA PHE A 300 8.07 11.29 -33.33
C PHE A 300 8.59 11.55 -34.73
N ALA A 301 8.33 10.60 -35.63
CA ALA A 301 8.78 10.61 -37.04
C ALA A 301 10.29 10.95 -37.19
N HIS A 302 11.12 10.47 -36.26
CA HIS A 302 12.57 10.72 -36.16
C HIS A 302 12.99 12.21 -36.05
N ARG A 303 12.03 13.15 -36.16
CA ARG A 303 12.29 14.59 -36.24
C ARG A 303 11.98 15.33 -34.94
N TRP A 304 10.81 15.12 -34.34
CA TRP A 304 10.36 15.89 -33.18
C TRP A 304 10.63 15.17 -31.87
N ILE A 305 11.30 15.83 -30.94
CA ILE A 305 11.56 15.28 -29.60
C ILE A 305 10.27 15.39 -28.79
N LEU A 306 9.66 14.23 -28.49
CA LEU A 306 8.50 14.11 -27.62
C LEU A 306 8.88 14.30 -26.16
N LEU A 307 9.94 13.61 -25.73
CA LEU A 307 10.51 13.70 -24.37
C LEU A 307 12.03 13.68 -24.45
N GLU A 308 12.64 14.58 -23.70
CA GLU A 308 14.08 14.66 -23.46
C GLU A 308 14.37 14.22 -22.03
N LEU A 309 15.21 13.21 -21.88
CA LEU A 309 15.48 12.53 -20.63
C LEU A 309 16.97 12.51 -20.34
N LYS A 310 17.41 13.21 -19.28
CA LYS A 310 18.82 13.23 -18.85
C LYS A 310 19.07 12.28 -17.70
N PRO A 311 20.11 11.41 -17.78
CA PRO A 311 20.40 10.46 -16.73
C PRO A 311 20.69 11.17 -15.40
N THR A 312 20.20 10.62 -14.30
CA THR A 312 20.57 11.11 -12.97
C THR A 312 21.96 10.62 -12.59
N PRO A 313 22.80 11.41 -11.90
CA PRO A 313 24.17 11.02 -11.57
C PRO A 313 24.29 9.70 -10.82
N GLN A 314 23.32 9.42 -9.95
CA GLN A 314 23.29 8.20 -9.13
C GLN A 314 22.84 6.94 -9.88
N SER A 315 22.17 7.07 -11.03
CA SER A 315 21.58 5.93 -11.74
C SER A 315 22.57 5.21 -12.66
N GLN A 316 23.58 5.88 -13.15
CA GLN A 316 24.53 5.31 -14.14
C GLN A 316 25.31 4.11 -13.60
N ARG A 317 25.53 4.03 -12.28
CA ARG A 317 26.30 2.95 -11.62
C ARG A 317 25.43 1.89 -10.94
N ASN A 318 24.11 1.99 -11.04
CA ASN A 318 23.21 1.10 -10.31
C ASN A 318 22.62 0.04 -11.25
N GLU A 319 22.92 -1.24 -11.02
CA GLU A 319 22.43 -2.34 -11.84
C GLU A 319 20.93 -2.60 -11.72
N ARG A 320 20.31 -2.17 -10.61
CA ARG A 320 18.87 -2.37 -10.33
C ARG A 320 18.02 -1.14 -10.62
N ARG A 321 18.64 -0.02 -11.04
CA ARG A 321 17.92 1.24 -11.25
C ARG A 321 18.52 2.06 -12.37
N ARG A 322 17.66 2.53 -13.29
CA ARG A 322 17.96 3.63 -14.22
C ARG A 322 16.93 4.75 -14.00
N ALA A 323 17.38 5.96 -13.79
CA ALA A 323 16.53 7.12 -13.57
C ALA A 323 16.99 8.29 -14.42
N TYR A 324 16.03 9.00 -14.97
CA TYR A 324 16.24 10.15 -15.85
C TYR A 324 15.42 11.33 -15.35
N TYR A 325 15.96 12.52 -15.45
CA TYR A 325 15.20 13.74 -15.32
C TYR A 325 14.50 14.05 -16.65
N ILE A 326 13.22 14.40 -16.57
CA ILE A 326 12.46 14.86 -17.74
C ILE A 326 12.76 16.35 -17.90
N THR A 327 13.61 16.67 -18.88
CA THR A 327 14.16 18.02 -19.05
C THR A 327 13.43 18.84 -20.10
N GLY A 328 12.63 18.19 -20.96
CA GLY A 328 11.89 18.89 -22.02
C GLY A 328 11.22 17.96 -23.01
N GLY A 329 10.90 18.51 -24.17
CA GLY A 329 10.19 17.84 -25.25
C GLY A 329 8.76 18.37 -25.45
N LEU A 330 8.11 18.01 -26.56
CA LEU A 330 6.76 18.50 -26.89
C LEU A 330 5.69 18.10 -25.86
N LEU A 331 5.88 16.98 -25.15
CA LEU A 331 4.91 16.48 -24.18
C LEU A 331 5.16 16.99 -22.76
N ALA A 332 6.32 17.62 -22.48
CA ALA A 332 6.70 18.01 -21.14
C ALA A 332 6.95 19.50 -20.97
N ARG A 333 6.37 20.12 -19.95
CA ARG A 333 6.79 21.44 -19.48
C ARG A 333 8.05 21.33 -18.65
N ARG A 334 8.98 22.26 -18.85
CA ARG A 334 10.15 22.42 -17.99
C ARG A 334 9.70 22.97 -16.64
N ILE A 335 9.97 22.23 -15.56
CA ILE A 335 9.62 22.59 -14.19
C ILE A 335 10.79 22.34 -13.25
N THR A 336 10.77 22.99 -12.11
CA THR A 336 11.75 22.78 -11.02
C THR A 336 11.02 22.33 -9.75
N PRO A 337 11.40 21.20 -9.13
CA PRO A 337 12.33 20.20 -9.65
C PRO A 337 11.74 19.46 -10.85
N PRO A 338 12.58 18.94 -11.77
CA PRO A 338 12.12 18.23 -12.95
C PRO A 338 11.43 16.92 -12.60
N GLY A 339 10.49 16.48 -13.46
CA GLY A 339 9.92 15.15 -13.38
C GLY A 339 10.98 14.07 -13.57
N ARG A 340 10.68 12.84 -13.15
CA ARG A 340 11.58 11.69 -13.30
C ARG A 340 10.89 10.55 -14.04
N PHE A 341 11.64 9.91 -14.92
CA PHE A 341 11.31 8.65 -15.57
C PHE A 341 12.28 7.60 -15.05
N GLU A 342 11.77 6.48 -14.51
CA GLU A 342 12.61 5.52 -13.82
C GLU A 342 12.23 4.09 -14.17
N PHE A 343 13.27 3.24 -14.29
CA PHE A 343 13.19 1.78 -14.28
C PHE A 343 13.75 1.28 -12.94
N ARG A 344 13.00 0.47 -12.22
CA ARG A 344 13.44 -0.18 -10.98
C ARG A 344 13.19 -1.67 -11.02
N LEU A 345 14.22 -2.43 -10.75
CA LEU A 345 14.20 -3.88 -10.75
C LEU A 345 14.11 -4.39 -9.31
N PHE A 346 13.19 -5.30 -9.11
CA PHE A 346 12.98 -6.03 -7.86
C PHE A 346 13.14 -7.53 -8.14
N PRO A 347 14.38 -8.06 -8.22
CA PRO A 347 14.63 -9.46 -8.54
C PRO A 347 13.96 -10.41 -7.55
N GLU A 348 13.93 -10.05 -6.26
CA GLU A 348 13.33 -10.81 -5.18
C GLU A 348 11.81 -11.01 -5.40
N ASN A 349 11.17 -10.04 -6.03
CA ASN A 349 9.73 -10.05 -6.36
C ASN A 349 9.48 -10.37 -7.83
N LYS A 350 10.52 -10.71 -8.60
CA LYS A 350 10.47 -11.00 -10.04
C LYS A 350 9.72 -9.93 -10.85
N CYS A 351 9.86 -8.67 -10.45
CA CYS A 351 9.15 -7.57 -11.12
C CYS A 351 10.04 -6.38 -11.45
N LEU A 352 9.63 -5.68 -12.50
CA LEU A 352 10.13 -4.40 -12.96
C LEU A 352 9.03 -3.37 -12.77
N ILE A 353 9.37 -2.23 -12.17
CA ILE A 353 8.52 -1.05 -12.12
C ILE A 353 9.06 0.01 -13.07
N VAL A 354 8.23 0.43 -14.00
CA VAL A 354 8.46 1.63 -14.81
C VAL A 354 7.59 2.74 -14.27
N SER A 355 8.20 3.87 -13.92
CA SER A 355 7.47 4.97 -13.29
C SER A 355 7.82 6.33 -13.87
N ILE A 356 6.78 7.18 -13.97
CA ILE A 356 6.89 8.60 -14.25
C ILE A 356 6.42 9.33 -12.99
N LEU A 357 7.28 10.16 -12.41
CA LEU A 357 7.01 10.84 -11.16
C LEU A 357 7.18 12.35 -11.31
N GLY A 358 6.15 13.10 -10.94
CA GLY A 358 6.20 14.56 -10.96
C GLY A 358 6.27 15.17 -12.37
N PHE A 359 5.76 14.48 -13.36
CA PHE A 359 5.70 14.94 -14.75
C PHE A 359 4.69 16.09 -14.89
N ALA A 360 5.11 17.17 -15.57
CA ALA A 360 4.22 18.27 -15.90
C ALA A 360 3.87 18.21 -17.41
N PRO A 361 2.63 17.85 -17.76
CA PRO A 361 2.22 17.73 -19.15
C PRO A 361 2.20 19.11 -19.82
N ALA A 362 2.69 19.17 -21.06
CA ALA A 362 2.62 20.37 -21.91
C ALA A 362 1.27 20.51 -22.61
N LEU A 363 0.63 19.37 -22.91
CA LEU A 363 -0.67 19.30 -23.57
C LEU A 363 -1.81 19.16 -22.54
N PRO A 364 -3.06 19.45 -22.89
CA PRO A 364 -4.20 19.24 -22.02
C PRO A 364 -4.29 17.79 -21.53
N TRP A 365 -4.60 17.60 -20.23
CA TRP A 365 -4.57 16.29 -19.56
C TRP A 365 -5.41 15.19 -20.22
N TRP A 366 -6.50 15.55 -20.92
CA TRP A 366 -7.37 14.59 -21.58
C TRP A 366 -6.69 13.87 -22.76
N LEU A 367 -5.64 14.45 -23.36
CA LEU A 367 -4.82 13.77 -24.36
C LEU A 367 -3.96 12.65 -23.78
N TYR A 368 -3.65 12.72 -22.48
CA TYR A 368 -2.88 11.67 -21.79
C TYR A 368 -3.76 10.61 -21.15
N ALA A 369 -5.07 10.78 -21.12
CA ALA A 369 -5.99 9.85 -20.47
C ALA A 369 -6.30 8.61 -21.31
N HIS A 370 -5.92 8.61 -22.57
CA HIS A 370 -6.20 7.55 -23.55
C HIS A 370 -4.93 6.89 -24.10
N THR A 371 -3.74 7.27 -23.59
CA THR A 371 -2.45 6.64 -23.86
C THR A 371 -1.95 5.88 -22.65
#